data_62de44d93ad6291341f018cc4eafab08
#
_entry.id   62de44d93ad6291341f018cc4eafab08
#
_cell.length_a   1.000
_cell.length_b   1.000
_cell.length_c   1.000
_cell.angle_alpha   90.00
_cell.angle_beta   90.00
_cell.angle_gamma   90.00
#
_symmetry.space_group_name_H-M   'P 1'
#
loop_
_entity.id
_entity.type
_entity.pdbx_description
1 polymer ?
#
loop_
_entity_poly.entity_id
_entity_poly.type
_entity_poly.pdbx_seq_one_letter_code
_entity_poly.pdbx_strand_id
1 'polypeptide(L)'
;MALFDPKTKNIAQLQKSIDDKNASIVRYFDEIGRLYYGQYKDPAADVSKDINARCDAISKLYLDIEAQKLKILFEKGLKLCVNCKKENPLEHAFCAACGNKFPEGSDKHVDIPNAECTNCPDGPINAEEAP
;
A
#
# COMPACT_ATOMS: atom_id res chain seq x y z
N MET A 1 -30.10 8.86 1.13
CA MET A 1 -29.33 9.29 -0.02
C MET A 1 -27.92 8.79 0.08
N ALA A 2 -27.51 8.10 -0.93
CA ALA A 2 -26.18 7.50 -0.92
C ALA A 2 -25.06 8.55 -0.87
N LEU A 3 -25.35 9.74 -1.41
CA LEU A 3 -24.33 10.78 -1.44
C LEU A 3 -23.87 11.23 -0.08
N PHE A 4 -24.71 11.07 0.92
CA PHE A 4 -24.38 11.52 2.26
C PHE A 4 -24.14 10.37 3.22
N ASP A 5 -24.03 9.15 2.67
CA ASP A 5 -23.75 7.99 3.48
C ASP A 5 -22.36 8.12 4.08
N PRO A 6 -22.20 7.96 5.41
CA PRO A 6 -20.88 8.03 6.03
C PRO A 6 -19.85 7.08 5.41
N LYS A 7 -20.29 5.90 5.00
CA LYS A 7 -19.38 4.95 4.35
C LYS A 7 -18.85 5.50 3.05
N THR A 8 -19.70 6.08 2.23
CA THR A 8 -19.30 6.66 0.96
C THR A 8 -18.29 7.76 1.18
N LYS A 9 -18.53 8.59 2.20
CA LYS A 9 -17.61 9.68 2.52
C LYS A 9 -16.27 9.15 2.99
N ASN A 10 -16.29 8.12 3.85
CA ASN A 10 -15.05 7.52 4.33
C ASN A 10 -14.24 6.92 3.19
N ILE A 11 -14.90 6.23 2.28
CA ILE A 11 -14.23 5.62 1.13
C ILE A 11 -13.59 6.71 0.28
N ALA A 12 -14.31 7.79 0.03
CA ALA A 12 -13.78 8.88 -0.79
C ALA A 12 -12.56 9.52 -0.13
N GLN A 13 -12.59 9.70 1.19
CA GLN A 13 -11.46 10.28 1.90
C GLN A 13 -10.26 9.35 1.87
N LEU A 14 -10.48 8.05 2.04
CA LEU A 14 -9.40 7.08 1.97
C LEU A 14 -8.80 7.04 0.58
N GLN A 15 -9.65 7.07 -0.44
CA GLN A 15 -9.15 7.05 -1.81
C GLN A 15 -8.32 8.29 -2.12
N LYS A 16 -8.77 9.45 -1.64
CA LYS A 16 -7.99 10.67 -1.84
C LYS A 16 -6.64 10.58 -1.14
N SER A 17 -6.62 10.03 0.06
CA SER A 17 -5.37 9.86 0.79
C SER A 17 -4.42 8.93 0.05
N ILE A 18 -4.96 7.85 -0.53
CA ILE A 18 -4.15 6.93 -1.34
C ILE A 18 -3.57 7.67 -2.55
N ASP A 19 -4.41 8.46 -3.22
CA ASP A 19 -3.95 9.20 -4.39
C ASP A 19 -2.84 10.19 -4.03
N ASP A 20 -3.00 10.87 -2.90
CA ASP A 20 -1.97 11.80 -2.43
C ASP A 20 -0.66 11.08 -2.12
N LYS A 21 -0.77 9.89 -1.51
CA LYS A 21 0.42 9.10 -1.20
C LYS A 21 1.10 8.61 -2.46
N ASN A 22 0.32 8.20 -3.46
CA ASN A 22 0.90 7.79 -4.73
C ASN A 22 1.64 8.94 -5.41
N ALA A 23 1.09 10.14 -5.33
CA ALA A 23 1.77 11.31 -5.88
C ALA A 23 3.09 11.57 -5.15
N SER A 24 3.10 11.38 -3.82
CA SER A 24 4.33 11.53 -3.06
C SER A 24 5.38 10.50 -3.46
N ILE A 25 4.93 9.25 -3.70
CA ILE A 25 5.84 8.20 -4.11
C ILE A 25 6.49 8.55 -5.45
N VAL A 26 5.71 9.04 -6.40
CA VAL A 26 6.24 9.45 -7.69
C VAL A 26 7.30 10.55 -7.51
N ARG A 27 7.01 11.49 -6.63
CA ARG A 27 7.96 12.58 -6.37
C ARG A 27 9.26 12.03 -5.77
N TYR A 28 9.15 11.08 -4.84
CA TYR A 28 10.35 10.50 -4.26
C TYR A 28 11.16 9.73 -5.28
N PHE A 29 10.51 8.99 -6.18
CA PHE A 29 11.23 8.32 -7.24
C PHE A 29 11.96 9.31 -8.14
N ASP A 30 11.33 10.44 -8.43
CA ASP A 30 11.97 11.48 -9.22
C ASP A 30 13.20 12.01 -8.50
N GLU A 31 13.07 12.25 -7.20
CA GLU A 31 14.21 12.74 -6.41
C GLU A 31 15.35 11.74 -6.38
N ILE A 32 15.02 10.45 -6.23
CA ILE A 32 16.03 9.41 -6.22
C ILE A 32 16.77 9.39 -7.56
N GLY A 33 16.01 9.49 -8.65
CA GLY A 33 16.62 9.50 -9.97
C GLY A 33 17.54 10.67 -10.16
N ARG A 34 17.15 11.85 -9.67
CA ARG A 34 17.99 13.03 -9.78
C ARG A 34 19.24 12.89 -8.92
N LEU A 35 19.11 12.33 -7.74
CA LEU A 35 20.27 12.10 -6.88
C LEU A 35 21.23 11.12 -7.53
N TYR A 36 20.71 10.04 -8.07
CA TYR A 36 21.56 9.06 -8.71
C TYR A 36 22.25 9.62 -9.94
N TYR A 37 21.52 10.39 -10.73
CA TYR A 37 22.13 10.99 -11.92
C TYR A 37 23.26 11.94 -11.51
N GLY A 38 23.05 12.71 -10.43
CA GLY A 38 24.10 13.58 -9.91
C GLY A 38 25.33 12.80 -9.51
N GLN A 39 25.13 11.65 -8.86
CA GLN A 39 26.26 10.79 -8.48
C GLN A 39 26.95 10.22 -9.71
N TYR A 40 26.18 9.87 -10.73
CA TYR A 40 26.75 9.38 -11.96
C TYR A 40 27.67 10.42 -12.60
N LYS A 41 27.24 11.69 -12.57
CA LYS A 41 28.04 12.76 -13.15
C LYS A 41 29.25 13.08 -12.29
N ASP A 42 29.14 12.88 -10.99
CA ASP A 42 30.23 13.18 -10.05
C ASP A 42 30.41 11.97 -9.14
N PRO A 43 31.22 10.98 -9.57
CA PRO A 43 31.36 9.75 -8.77
C PRO A 43 31.90 9.96 -7.38
N ALA A 44 32.49 11.11 -7.10
CA ALA A 44 32.98 11.39 -5.76
C ALA A 44 31.85 11.75 -4.80
N ALA A 45 30.71 12.14 -5.33
CA ALA A 45 29.56 12.47 -4.47
C ALA A 45 28.92 11.18 -3.98
N ASP A 46 28.69 11.09 -2.67
CA ASP A 46 28.05 9.93 -2.09
C ASP A 46 26.64 10.34 -1.64
N VAL A 47 25.64 9.90 -2.38
CA VAL A 47 24.25 10.24 -2.07
C VAL A 47 23.47 9.06 -1.49
N SER A 48 24.19 8.03 -1.05
CA SER A 48 23.55 6.82 -0.53
C SER A 48 22.58 7.12 0.61
N LYS A 49 22.99 7.95 1.55
CA LYS A 49 22.14 8.27 2.68
C LYS A 49 20.86 8.98 2.23
N ASP A 50 20.99 9.92 1.32
CA ASP A 50 19.83 10.65 0.82
C ASP A 50 18.89 9.74 0.05
N ILE A 51 19.44 8.85 -0.78
CA ILE A 51 18.62 7.89 -1.51
C ILE A 51 17.92 6.94 -0.56
N ASN A 52 18.64 6.43 0.42
CA ASN A 52 18.06 5.50 1.38
C ASN A 52 16.93 6.13 2.16
N ALA A 53 17.06 7.40 2.54
CA ALA A 53 16.00 8.09 3.25
C ALA A 53 14.73 8.16 2.42
N ARG A 54 14.86 8.38 1.12
CA ARG A 54 13.70 8.43 0.26
C ARG A 54 13.12 7.05 0.03
N CYS A 55 13.96 6.03 -0.04
CA CYS A 55 13.47 4.66 -0.15
C CYS A 55 12.66 4.27 1.10
N ASP A 56 13.14 4.66 2.28
CA ASP A 56 12.41 4.39 3.51
C ASP A 56 11.05 5.08 3.49
N ALA A 57 11.02 6.32 3.03
CA ALA A 57 9.75 7.06 2.95
C ALA A 57 8.79 6.36 1.98
N ILE A 58 9.29 5.89 0.85
CA ILE A 58 8.46 5.17 -0.11
C ILE A 58 7.90 3.90 0.50
N SER A 59 8.74 3.16 1.21
CA SER A 59 8.28 1.91 1.85
C SER A 59 7.15 2.18 2.84
N LYS A 60 7.29 3.22 3.65
CA LYS A 60 6.23 3.56 4.59
C LYS A 60 4.95 3.96 3.87
N LEU A 61 5.06 4.69 2.78
CA LEU A 61 3.88 5.08 2.04
C LEU A 61 3.18 3.87 1.43
N TYR A 62 3.93 2.89 0.93
CA TYR A 62 3.32 1.67 0.41
C TYR A 62 2.57 0.91 1.51
N LEU A 63 3.15 0.81 2.71
CA LEU A 63 2.44 0.15 3.80
C LEU A 63 1.16 0.88 4.16
N ASP A 64 1.21 2.20 4.21
CA ASP A 64 0.02 2.99 4.50
C ASP A 64 -1.06 2.80 3.43
N ILE A 65 -0.64 2.78 2.17
CA ILE A 65 -1.57 2.59 1.07
C ILE A 65 -2.24 1.22 1.17
N GLU A 66 -1.47 0.17 1.47
CA GLU A 66 -2.06 -1.15 1.60
C GLU A 66 -3.07 -1.19 2.73
N ALA A 67 -2.74 -0.58 3.86
CA ALA A 67 -3.66 -0.53 4.98
C ALA A 67 -4.93 0.23 4.61
N GLN A 68 -4.80 1.32 3.88
CA GLN A 68 -5.97 2.10 3.48
C GLN A 68 -6.83 1.37 2.45
N LYS A 69 -6.19 0.61 1.56
CA LYS A 69 -6.96 -0.20 0.61
C LYS A 69 -7.80 -1.25 1.35
N LEU A 70 -7.23 -1.86 2.38
CA LEU A 70 -7.98 -2.84 3.16
C LEU A 70 -9.14 -2.17 3.90
N LYS A 71 -8.93 -0.97 4.40
CA LYS A 71 -10.01 -0.24 5.06
C LYS A 71 -11.14 0.08 4.09
N ILE A 72 -10.80 0.43 2.86
CA ILE A 72 -11.83 0.69 1.85
C ILE A 72 -12.63 -0.58 1.58
N LEU A 73 -11.95 -1.72 1.44
CA LEU A 73 -12.66 -2.99 1.25
C LEU A 73 -13.59 -3.28 2.40
N PHE A 74 -13.11 -3.06 3.63
CA PHE A 74 -13.92 -3.31 4.80
C PHE A 74 -15.17 -2.42 4.81
N GLU A 75 -15.02 -1.15 4.44
CA GLU A 75 -16.16 -0.25 4.36
C GLU A 75 -17.17 -0.72 3.31
N LYS A 76 -16.69 -1.41 2.29
CA LYS A 76 -17.58 -1.97 1.26
C LYS A 76 -18.18 -3.31 1.67
N GLY A 77 -17.86 -3.80 2.86
CA GLY A 77 -18.36 -5.09 3.31
C GLY A 77 -17.57 -6.27 2.79
N LEU A 78 -16.32 -6.05 2.42
CA LEU A 78 -15.47 -7.07 1.83
C LEU A 78 -14.20 -7.25 2.63
N LYS A 79 -13.56 -8.40 2.45
CA LYS A 79 -12.27 -8.68 3.04
C LYS A 79 -11.43 -9.45 2.03
N LEU A 80 -10.13 -9.41 2.22
CA LEU A 80 -9.19 -10.00 1.26
C LEU A 80 -8.63 -11.29 1.82
N CYS A 81 -8.62 -12.33 1.02
CA CYS A 81 -8.00 -13.59 1.42
C CYS A 81 -6.48 -13.41 1.42
N VAL A 82 -5.84 -13.81 2.52
CA VAL A 82 -4.38 -13.66 2.62
C VAL A 82 -3.67 -14.66 1.72
N ASN A 83 -4.34 -15.72 1.34
CA ASN A 83 -3.72 -16.76 0.52
C ASN A 83 -3.79 -16.46 -0.98
N CYS A 84 -4.96 -16.15 -1.51
CA CYS A 84 -5.12 -15.93 -2.94
C CYS A 84 -5.46 -14.51 -3.32
N LYS A 85 -5.64 -13.63 -2.34
CA LYS A 85 -5.90 -12.20 -2.55
C LYS A 85 -7.24 -11.92 -3.22
N LYS A 86 -8.18 -12.84 -3.13
CA LYS A 86 -9.52 -12.60 -3.66
C LYS A 86 -10.38 -11.90 -2.63
N GLU A 87 -11.30 -11.07 -3.12
CA GLU A 87 -12.24 -10.38 -2.26
C GLU A 87 -13.38 -11.30 -1.88
N ASN A 88 -13.77 -11.25 -0.61
CA ASN A 88 -14.86 -12.08 -0.09
C ASN A 88 -15.74 -11.22 0.79
N PRO A 89 -17.05 -11.54 0.90
CA PRO A 89 -17.90 -10.88 1.88
C PRO A 89 -17.36 -11.05 3.29
N LEU A 90 -17.60 -10.07 4.14
CA LEU A 90 -17.08 -10.11 5.50
C LEU A 90 -17.55 -11.33 6.29
N GLU A 91 -18.78 -11.79 6.04
CA GLU A 91 -19.36 -12.89 6.80
C GLU A 91 -18.85 -14.27 6.39
N HIS A 92 -18.10 -14.37 5.30
CA HIS A 92 -17.60 -15.67 4.87
C HIS A 92 -16.54 -16.19 5.84
N ALA A 93 -16.68 -17.47 6.22
CA ALA A 93 -15.69 -18.12 7.07
C ALA A 93 -14.53 -18.66 6.25
N PHE A 94 -14.75 -18.94 4.97
CA PHE A 94 -13.75 -19.49 4.07
C PHE A 94 -13.75 -18.72 2.77
N CYS A 95 -12.59 -18.65 2.14
CA CYS A 95 -12.47 -17.98 0.85
C CYS A 95 -13.23 -18.81 -0.21
N ALA A 96 -14.06 -18.13 -0.97
CA ALA A 96 -14.85 -18.81 -2.01
C ALA A 96 -13.97 -19.30 -3.15
N ALA A 97 -12.79 -18.72 -3.32
CA ALA A 97 -11.92 -19.09 -4.44
C ALA A 97 -10.95 -20.19 -4.10
N CYS A 98 -10.28 -20.13 -2.93
CA CYS A 98 -9.24 -21.11 -2.60
C CYS A 98 -9.56 -21.95 -1.37
N GLY A 99 -10.61 -21.63 -0.64
CA GLY A 99 -11.00 -22.40 0.53
C GLY A 99 -10.23 -22.10 1.80
N ASN A 100 -9.34 -21.13 1.77
CA ASN A 100 -8.58 -20.78 2.95
C ASN A 100 -9.51 -20.23 4.04
N LYS A 101 -9.27 -20.64 5.29
CA LYS A 101 -10.11 -20.21 6.40
C LYS A 101 -9.70 -18.80 6.86
N PHE A 102 -10.69 -17.96 7.08
CA PHE A 102 -10.44 -16.62 7.59
C PHE A 102 -10.29 -16.65 9.13
N PRO A 103 -9.46 -15.76 9.68
CA PRO A 103 -9.33 -15.69 11.15
C PRO A 103 -10.64 -15.28 11.79
N GLU A 104 -10.83 -15.69 13.04
CA GLU A 104 -11.99 -15.27 13.78
C GLU A 104 -11.98 -13.76 13.97
N GLY A 105 -13.14 -13.16 13.84
CA GLY A 105 -13.24 -11.71 13.99
C GLY A 105 -12.94 -10.94 12.72
N SER A 106 -12.63 -11.63 11.63
CA SER A 106 -12.30 -10.95 10.38
C SER A 106 -13.47 -10.15 9.81
N ASP A 107 -14.68 -10.42 10.30
CA ASP A 107 -15.86 -9.67 9.88
C ASP A 107 -16.07 -8.40 10.71
N LYS A 108 -15.22 -8.17 11.70
CA LYS A 108 -15.42 -7.05 12.62
C LYS A 108 -14.33 -5.99 12.57
N HIS A 109 -13.18 -6.34 12.05
CA HIS A 109 -12.10 -5.38 11.97
C HIS A 109 -11.18 -5.73 10.82
N VAL A 110 -10.41 -4.75 10.41
CA VAL A 110 -9.45 -4.91 9.34
C VAL A 110 -8.13 -5.40 9.91
N ASP A 111 -7.57 -6.44 9.30
CA ASP A 111 -6.24 -6.88 9.68
C ASP A 111 -5.24 -6.03 8.93
N ILE A 112 -4.59 -5.14 9.64
CA ILE A 112 -3.62 -4.24 9.05
C ILE A 112 -2.26 -4.93 9.05
N PRO A 113 -1.59 -4.99 7.92
CA PRO A 113 -0.28 -5.62 7.88
C PRO A 113 0.68 -4.98 8.87
N ASN A 114 1.59 -5.77 9.34
CA ASN A 114 2.61 -5.29 10.23
C ASN A 114 3.35 -4.12 9.58
N ALA A 115 3.76 -3.19 10.40
CA ALA A 115 4.46 -2.02 9.89
C ALA A 115 5.83 -2.35 9.33
N GLU A 116 6.33 -3.53 9.56
CA GLU A 116 7.62 -3.89 9.03
C GLU A 116 7.54 -4.18 7.56
N CYS A 117 8.38 -3.53 6.83
CA CYS A 117 8.36 -3.71 5.40
C CYS A 117 9.39 -4.73 5.00
N THR A 118 9.23 -5.94 5.46
CA THR A 118 10.14 -6.99 5.06
C THR A 118 9.87 -7.42 3.65
N ASN A 119 8.68 -7.12 3.15
CA ASN A 119 8.29 -7.63 1.88
C ASN A 119 7.49 -6.57 1.18
N CYS A 120 8.06 -5.41 1.10
CA CYS A 120 7.40 -4.30 0.44
C CYS A 120 7.09 -4.68 -0.96
N PRO A 121 5.94 -4.37 -1.36
CA PRO A 121 5.52 -4.82 -2.65
C PRO A 121 6.39 -4.27 -3.70
N ASP A 122 6.74 -4.28 -3.70
CA ASP A 122 7.23 -3.93 -4.57
C ASP A 122 8.20 -3.66 -4.54
N GLY A 123 8.15 -4.03 -3.68
CA GLY A 123 9.11 -3.89 -3.63
C GLY A 123 9.59 -3.81 -4.65
N PRO A 124 9.33 -3.94 -4.78
CA PRO A 124 9.56 -3.73 -5.57
C PRO A 124 9.45 -3.32 -6.47
N ILE A 125 9.23 -3.20 -6.50
CA ILE A 125 9.12 -2.85 -7.40
C ILE A 125 9.85 -2.64 -8.00
N ASN A 126 10.10 -3.11 -7.71
CA ASN A 126 10.67 -3.11 -8.09
C ASN A 126 11.20 -2.81 -8.67
N ALA A 127 11.21 -2.80 -8.06
CA ALA A 127 12.20 -2.40 -8.56
C ALA A 127 12.49 -2.97 -9.79
N GLU A 128 12.37 -3.88 -9.95
CA GLU A 128 12.63 -4.35 -11.02
C GLU A 128 11.87 -3.88 -11.98
N GLU A 129 10.91 -3.58 -11.72
CA GLU A 129 10.24 -3.14 -12.62
C GLU A 129 10.45 -1.90 -12.80
N ALA A 130 10.96 -1.51 -12.05
CA ALA A 130 11.20 -0.31 -12.28
C ALA A 130 12.05 -0.26 -13.28
N PRO A 131 12.11 -0.24 -13.94
CA PRO A 131 12.96 -0.18 -14.84
C PRO A 131 13.69 0.61 -15.32
#